data_9affbf9ea25ddce10dd4ccf8c0e6f527
#
_entry.id   9affbf9ea25ddce10dd4ccf8c0e6f527
#
_cell.length_a   1.000
_cell.length_b   1.000
_cell.length_c   1.000
_cell.angle_alpha   90.00
_cell.angle_beta   90.00
_cell.angle_gamma   90.00
#
_symmetry.space_group_name_H-M   'P 1'
#
loop_
_entity.id
_entity.type
_entity.pdbx_description
1 polymer ?
#
loop_
_entity_poly.entity_id
_entity_poly.type
_entity_poly.pdbx_seq_one_letter_code
_entity_poly.pdbx_strand_id
1 'polypeptide(L)'
;MNRKMIAHILAKMLGVEALLLILPAIVGVIYQEKSAVYFLPPIILLTLIYLIGGRKKPENSTIYAKEGMVVVALAWILWSLFGALPFFLSGYIPSYLDAFFETVSGFTTTGSSIMPDVEILPQCMHFWRSFTHWIGGMGVLVFVMVLTSLDKKNSMYPVSYTHLRAHETSAHL
;
A
#
# COMPACT_ATOMS: atom_id res chain seq x y z
N MET A 1 -20.38 6.48 4.55
CA MET A 1 -19.18 5.78 3.99
C MET A 1 -19.38 5.59 2.49
N ASN A 2 -18.51 6.18 1.70
CA ASN A 2 -18.60 6.15 0.23
C ASN A 2 -17.95 4.87 -0.33
N ARG A 3 -18.71 3.75 -0.31
CA ARG A 3 -18.21 2.43 -0.74
C ARG A 3 -17.70 2.42 -2.19
N LYS A 4 -18.35 3.17 -3.09
CA LYS A 4 -17.95 3.24 -4.51
C LYS A 4 -16.58 3.90 -4.66
N MET A 5 -16.31 4.95 -3.88
CA MET A 5 -15.03 5.64 -3.91
C MET A 5 -13.91 4.80 -3.27
N ILE A 6 -14.19 4.10 -2.17
CA ILE A 6 -13.25 3.15 -1.56
C ILE A 6 -12.85 2.07 -2.56
N ALA A 7 -13.83 1.41 -3.21
CA ALA A 7 -13.57 0.39 -4.21
C ALA A 7 -12.76 0.92 -5.41
N HIS A 8 -13.04 2.14 -5.86
CA HIS A 8 -12.29 2.79 -6.92
C HIS A 8 -10.81 3.00 -6.57
N ILE A 9 -10.54 3.48 -5.34
CA ILE A 9 -9.16 3.68 -4.89
C ILE A 9 -8.43 2.36 -4.74
N LEU A 10 -9.08 1.35 -4.11
CA LEU A 10 -8.50 0.02 -3.97
C LEU A 10 -8.17 -0.59 -5.33
N ALA A 11 -9.07 -0.47 -6.32
CA ALA A 11 -8.80 -0.94 -7.68
C ALA A 11 -7.59 -0.23 -8.32
N LYS A 12 -7.40 1.07 -8.06
CA LYS A 12 -6.21 1.79 -8.50
C LYS A 12 -4.94 1.30 -7.80
N MET A 13 -5.00 1.06 -6.50
CA MET A 13 -3.87 0.54 -5.74
C MET A 13 -3.46 -0.85 -6.22
N LEU A 14 -4.45 -1.72 -6.53
CA LEU A 14 -4.19 -3.02 -7.15
C LEU A 14 -3.58 -2.89 -8.55
N GLY A 15 -3.96 -1.87 -9.31
CA GLY A 15 -3.31 -1.55 -10.59
C GLY A 15 -1.83 -1.15 -10.43
N VAL A 16 -1.50 -0.43 -9.36
CA VAL A 16 -0.09 -0.12 -9.00
C VAL A 16 0.66 -1.40 -8.65
N GLU A 17 0.06 -2.30 -7.87
CA GLU A 17 0.66 -3.59 -7.54
C GLU A 17 0.94 -4.43 -8.80
N ALA A 18 -0.01 -4.46 -9.77
CA ALA A 18 0.20 -5.12 -11.05
C ALA A 18 1.45 -4.58 -11.78
N LEU A 19 1.64 -3.26 -11.76
CA LEU A 19 2.80 -2.61 -12.37
C LEU A 19 4.10 -2.96 -11.62
N LEU A 20 4.06 -3.03 -10.31
CA LEU A 20 5.22 -3.40 -9.48
C LEU A 20 5.62 -4.87 -9.66
N LEU A 21 4.66 -5.77 -9.91
CA LEU A 21 4.91 -7.18 -10.20
C LEU A 21 5.63 -7.42 -11.55
N ILE A 22 5.63 -6.42 -12.44
CA ILE A 22 6.40 -6.49 -13.69
C ILE A 22 7.91 -6.51 -13.40
N LEU A 23 8.37 -5.82 -12.36
CA LEU A 23 9.79 -5.75 -12.04
C LEU A 23 10.40 -7.12 -11.71
N PRO A 24 9.86 -7.93 -10.79
CA PRO A 24 10.37 -9.28 -10.56
C PRO A 24 10.20 -10.19 -11.78
N ALA A 25 9.17 -10.00 -12.60
CA ALA A 25 9.03 -10.75 -13.86
C ALA A 25 10.19 -10.43 -14.82
N ILE A 26 10.59 -9.15 -14.95
CA ILE A 26 11.74 -8.73 -15.75
C ILE A 26 13.03 -9.35 -15.18
N VAL A 27 13.23 -9.34 -13.87
CA VAL A 27 14.38 -9.99 -13.22
C VAL A 27 14.44 -11.46 -13.61
N GLY A 28 13.33 -12.19 -13.54
CA GLY A 28 13.27 -13.59 -13.94
C GLY A 28 13.60 -13.81 -15.43
N VAL A 29 13.22 -12.90 -16.31
CA VAL A 29 13.59 -12.96 -17.73
C VAL A 29 15.09 -12.74 -17.92
N ILE A 30 15.69 -11.78 -17.20
CA ILE A 30 17.14 -11.49 -17.26
C ILE A 30 17.95 -12.72 -16.82
N TYR A 31 17.52 -13.38 -15.72
CA TYR A 31 18.17 -14.60 -15.21
C TYR A 31 17.74 -15.88 -15.93
N GLN A 32 16.90 -15.77 -16.98
CA GLN A 32 16.36 -16.90 -17.77
C GLN A 32 15.63 -17.94 -16.90
N GLU A 33 14.98 -17.50 -15.85
CA GLU A 33 14.24 -18.35 -14.92
C GLU A 33 12.82 -18.65 -15.44
N LYS A 34 12.44 -19.92 -15.45
CA LYS A 34 11.07 -20.33 -15.79
C LYS A 34 10.04 -19.76 -14.80
N SER A 35 10.46 -19.46 -13.59
CA SER A 35 9.64 -18.92 -12.51
C SER A 35 9.06 -17.53 -12.81
N ALA A 36 9.63 -16.79 -13.78
CA ALA A 36 9.10 -15.51 -14.25
C ALA A 36 7.64 -15.61 -14.77
N VAL A 37 7.26 -16.77 -15.32
CA VAL A 37 5.91 -17.00 -15.86
C VAL A 37 4.83 -16.92 -14.77
N TYR A 38 5.15 -17.27 -13.53
CA TYR A 38 4.19 -17.26 -12.42
C TYR A 38 3.80 -15.86 -11.93
N PHE A 39 4.47 -14.80 -12.41
CA PHE A 39 4.05 -13.42 -12.19
C PHE A 39 2.95 -12.97 -13.16
N LEU A 40 2.77 -13.63 -14.31
CA LEU A 40 1.79 -13.24 -15.32
C LEU A 40 0.33 -13.35 -14.83
N PRO A 41 -0.12 -14.47 -14.20
CA PRO A 41 -1.49 -14.58 -13.74
C PRO A 41 -1.93 -13.47 -12.79
N PRO A 42 -1.18 -13.13 -11.71
CA PRO A 42 -1.55 -12.02 -10.85
C PRO A 42 -1.49 -10.66 -11.56
N ILE A 43 -0.53 -10.41 -12.45
CA ILE A 43 -0.48 -9.17 -13.24
C ILE A 43 -1.74 -9.01 -14.09
N ILE A 44 -2.16 -10.06 -14.79
CA ILE A 44 -3.36 -10.05 -15.63
C ILE A 44 -4.61 -9.81 -14.76
N LEU A 45 -4.75 -10.55 -13.66
CA LEU A 45 -5.89 -10.45 -12.75
C LEU A 45 -6.03 -9.04 -12.18
N LEU A 46 -4.95 -8.48 -11.66
CA LEU A 46 -4.93 -7.14 -11.06
C LEU A 46 -5.18 -6.05 -12.10
N THR A 47 -4.64 -6.21 -13.30
CA THR A 47 -4.89 -5.30 -14.41
C THR A 47 -6.37 -5.32 -14.80
N LEU A 48 -7.02 -6.48 -14.85
CA LEU A 48 -8.45 -6.59 -15.12
C LEU A 48 -9.28 -5.88 -14.02
N ILE A 49 -8.95 -6.10 -12.76
CA ILE A 49 -9.62 -5.41 -11.63
C ILE A 49 -9.47 -3.90 -11.78
N TYR A 50 -8.28 -3.41 -12.12
CA TYR A 50 -8.04 -1.99 -12.36
C TYR A 50 -8.86 -1.45 -13.54
N LEU A 51 -8.94 -2.18 -14.65
CA LEU A 51 -9.69 -1.75 -15.83
C LEU A 51 -11.19 -1.63 -15.54
N ILE A 52 -11.74 -2.53 -14.72
CA ILE A 52 -13.16 -2.53 -14.35
C ILE A 52 -13.48 -1.45 -13.32
N GLY A 53 -12.71 -1.37 -12.24
CA GLY A 53 -13.01 -0.52 -11.07
C GLY A 53 -12.22 0.79 -10.99
N GLY A 54 -11.03 0.84 -11.57
CA GLY A 54 -10.09 1.95 -11.45
C GLY A 54 -10.22 3.04 -12.50
N ARG A 55 -10.83 2.77 -13.67
CA ARG A 55 -10.87 3.75 -14.78
C ARG A 55 -11.93 4.82 -14.61
N LYS A 56 -13.12 4.48 -14.13
CA LYS A 56 -14.23 5.43 -14.01
C LYS A 56 -14.27 5.98 -12.59
N LYS A 57 -13.98 7.28 -12.45
CA LYS A 57 -14.10 7.98 -11.15
C LYS A 57 -15.59 8.11 -10.78
N PRO A 58 -16.00 7.76 -9.55
CA PRO A 58 -17.36 7.97 -9.07
C PRO A 58 -17.70 9.47 -9.02
N GLU A 59 -18.97 9.81 -9.25
CA GLU A 59 -19.48 11.20 -9.21
C GLU A 59 -19.22 11.86 -7.85
N ASN A 60 -19.46 11.11 -6.78
CA ASN A 60 -19.13 11.56 -5.42
C ASN A 60 -17.71 11.13 -5.05
N SER A 61 -16.79 12.10 -5.08
CA SER A 61 -15.35 11.86 -4.84
C SER A 61 -14.88 12.32 -3.45
N THR A 62 -15.79 12.71 -2.56
CA THR A 62 -15.42 13.12 -1.20
C THR A 62 -15.01 11.92 -0.35
N ILE A 63 -13.86 12.03 0.30
CA ILE A 63 -13.31 11.03 1.22
C ILE A 63 -13.01 11.72 2.55
N TYR A 64 -13.50 11.13 3.62
CA TYR A 64 -13.19 11.55 4.98
C TYR A 64 -12.01 10.75 5.55
N ALA A 65 -11.37 11.26 6.59
CA ALA A 65 -10.21 10.63 7.22
C ALA A 65 -10.47 9.16 7.63
N LYS A 66 -11.66 8.86 8.17
CA LYS A 66 -12.07 7.49 8.52
C LYS A 66 -12.07 6.55 7.31
N GLU A 67 -12.53 7.02 6.17
CA GLU A 67 -12.57 6.24 4.92
C GLU A 67 -11.16 6.00 4.38
N GLY A 68 -10.27 7.00 4.52
CA GLY A 68 -8.86 6.87 4.19
C GLY A 68 -8.16 5.77 5.00
N MET A 69 -8.41 5.71 6.31
CA MET A 69 -7.85 4.64 7.17
C MET A 69 -8.35 3.26 6.75
N VAL A 70 -9.64 3.13 6.42
CA VAL A 70 -10.21 1.86 5.92
C VAL A 70 -9.56 1.46 4.59
N VAL A 71 -9.35 2.40 3.68
CA VAL A 71 -8.68 2.15 2.40
C VAL A 71 -7.26 1.63 2.63
N VAL A 72 -6.49 2.25 3.52
CA VAL A 72 -5.12 1.82 3.82
C VAL A 72 -5.10 0.41 4.40
N ALA A 73 -5.95 0.11 5.40
CA ALA A 73 -6.01 -1.22 6.00
C ALA A 73 -6.39 -2.30 4.97
N LEU A 74 -7.40 -2.04 4.14
CA LEU A 74 -7.82 -2.95 3.09
C LEU A 74 -6.76 -3.11 2.00
N ALA A 75 -6.04 -2.04 1.66
CA ALA A 75 -4.96 -2.09 0.69
C ALA A 75 -3.83 -3.04 1.14
N TRP A 76 -3.40 -2.96 2.39
CA TRP A 76 -2.39 -3.87 2.94
C TRP A 76 -2.81 -5.33 2.87
N ILE A 77 -4.08 -5.61 3.22
CA ILE A 77 -4.64 -6.97 3.15
C ILE A 77 -4.67 -7.45 1.69
N LEU A 78 -5.20 -6.64 0.77
CA LEU A 78 -5.34 -7.01 -0.64
C LEU A 78 -3.97 -7.18 -1.32
N TRP A 79 -3.02 -6.28 -1.09
CA TRP A 79 -1.66 -6.40 -1.61
C TRP A 79 -0.96 -7.67 -1.11
N SER A 80 -1.15 -8.01 0.16
CA SER A 80 -0.61 -9.27 0.68
C SER A 80 -1.27 -10.51 0.06
N LEU A 81 -2.58 -10.45 -0.18
CA LEU A 81 -3.31 -11.55 -0.82
C LEU A 81 -2.84 -11.78 -2.27
N PHE A 82 -2.76 -10.73 -3.06
CA PHE A 82 -2.37 -10.87 -4.47
C PHE A 82 -0.86 -11.05 -4.63
N GLY A 83 -0.06 -10.39 -3.81
CA GLY A 83 1.39 -10.56 -3.77
C GLY A 83 1.86 -11.95 -3.35
N ALA A 84 1.01 -12.75 -2.68
CA ALA A 84 1.28 -14.14 -2.34
C ALA A 84 1.17 -15.09 -3.55
N LEU A 85 0.40 -14.70 -4.59
CA LEU A 85 0.11 -15.58 -5.72
C LEU A 85 1.36 -16.10 -6.45
N PRO A 86 2.40 -15.29 -6.74
CA PRO A 86 3.61 -15.81 -7.38
C PRO A 86 4.27 -16.93 -6.59
N PHE A 87 4.37 -16.81 -5.25
CA PHE A 87 4.96 -17.84 -4.39
C PHE A 87 4.13 -19.12 -4.38
N PHE A 88 2.83 -19.00 -4.29
CA PHE A 88 1.92 -20.14 -4.31
C PHE A 88 1.89 -20.84 -5.66
N LEU A 89 1.73 -20.09 -6.75
CA LEU A 89 1.62 -20.64 -8.11
C LEU A 89 2.92 -21.31 -8.58
N SER A 90 4.07 -20.83 -8.11
CA SER A 90 5.36 -21.43 -8.42
C SER A 90 5.61 -22.75 -7.67
N GLY A 91 4.83 -23.02 -6.60
CA GLY A 91 5.00 -24.21 -5.79
C GLY A 91 6.16 -24.16 -4.77
N TYR A 92 6.93 -23.06 -4.73
CA TYR A 92 7.98 -22.88 -3.72
C TYR A 92 7.43 -22.78 -2.30
N ILE A 93 6.22 -22.20 -2.18
CA ILE A 93 5.45 -22.21 -0.94
C ILE A 93 4.10 -22.89 -1.25
N PRO A 94 3.97 -24.21 -0.97
CA PRO A 94 2.80 -24.98 -1.40
C PRO A 94 1.48 -24.58 -0.73
N SER A 95 1.56 -24.00 0.48
CA SER A 95 0.41 -23.50 1.20
C SER A 95 0.15 -22.05 0.86
N TYR A 96 -1.07 -21.71 0.43
CA TYR A 96 -1.42 -20.30 0.17
C TYR A 96 -1.39 -19.44 1.44
N LEU A 97 -1.73 -20.02 2.60
CA LEU A 97 -1.64 -19.29 3.87
C LEU A 97 -0.20 -18.96 4.23
N ASP A 98 0.73 -19.86 3.96
CA ASP A 98 2.15 -19.63 4.20
C ASP A 98 2.72 -18.58 3.22
N ALA A 99 2.31 -18.63 1.96
CA ALA A 99 2.66 -17.60 0.96
C ALA A 99 2.08 -16.23 1.35
N PHE A 100 0.85 -16.21 1.87
CA PHE A 100 0.23 -14.99 2.41
C PHE A 100 0.97 -14.46 3.64
N PHE A 101 1.37 -15.34 4.57
CA PHE A 101 2.19 -14.98 5.72
C PHE A 101 3.51 -14.33 5.29
N GLU A 102 4.20 -14.92 4.31
CA GLU A 102 5.47 -14.41 3.78
C GLU A 102 5.30 -12.99 3.20
N THR A 103 4.24 -12.75 2.42
CA THR A 103 3.96 -11.44 1.85
C THR A 103 3.49 -10.42 2.87
N VAL A 104 2.66 -10.81 3.85
CA VAL A 104 2.31 -9.95 4.99
C VAL A 104 3.56 -9.53 5.75
N SER A 105 4.44 -10.50 6.06
CA SER A 105 5.72 -10.23 6.72
C SER A 105 6.60 -9.26 5.94
N GLY A 106 6.61 -9.39 4.61
CA GLY A 106 7.28 -8.44 3.71
C GLY A 106 6.69 -7.04 3.79
N PHE A 107 5.41 -6.89 3.49
CA PHE A 107 4.75 -5.59 3.46
C PHE A 107 4.65 -4.89 4.82
N THR A 108 4.60 -5.64 5.92
CA THR A 108 4.65 -5.07 7.27
C THR A 108 6.08 -4.85 7.78
N THR A 109 7.10 -5.16 6.96
CA THR A 109 8.52 -5.06 7.32
C THR A 109 8.92 -5.87 8.55
N THR A 110 8.15 -6.91 8.86
CA THR A 110 8.40 -7.79 10.02
C THR A 110 9.66 -8.64 9.81
N GLY A 111 9.89 -9.13 8.58
CA GLY A 111 11.07 -9.92 8.22
C GLY A 111 11.03 -11.38 8.67
N SER A 112 9.95 -11.83 9.29
CA SER A 112 9.77 -13.26 9.63
C SER A 112 9.52 -14.07 8.37
N SER A 113 10.11 -15.27 8.27
CA SER A 113 9.90 -16.19 7.17
C SER A 113 9.34 -17.51 7.67
N ILE A 114 8.44 -18.10 6.87
CA ILE A 114 7.96 -19.46 7.07
C ILE A 114 8.95 -20.48 6.48
N MET A 115 9.86 -20.02 5.62
CA MET A 115 10.81 -20.87 4.94
C MET A 115 12.04 -21.09 5.83
N PRO A 116 12.50 -22.35 6.00
CA PRO A 116 13.72 -22.65 6.74
C PRO A 116 14.99 -22.14 6.02
N ASP A 117 14.94 -22.11 4.69
CA ASP A 117 16.01 -21.61 3.84
C ASP A 117 15.39 -20.81 2.69
N VAL A 118 15.68 -19.51 2.66
CA VAL A 118 15.18 -18.59 1.63
C VAL A 118 16.05 -18.57 0.38
N GLU A 119 17.29 -19.11 0.44
CA GLU A 119 18.21 -19.12 -0.69
C GLU A 119 17.79 -20.10 -1.79
N ILE A 120 16.88 -21.03 -1.49
CA ILE A 120 16.29 -21.96 -2.47
C ILE A 120 15.41 -21.25 -3.50
N LEU A 121 14.97 -20.02 -3.19
CA LEU A 121 14.10 -19.26 -4.10
C LEU A 121 14.87 -18.81 -5.34
N PRO A 122 14.23 -18.84 -6.54
CA PRO A 122 14.77 -18.19 -7.74
C PRO A 122 14.96 -16.70 -7.52
N GLN A 123 15.86 -16.09 -8.29
CA GLN A 123 16.20 -14.67 -8.16
C GLN A 123 14.99 -13.75 -8.31
N CYS A 124 14.06 -14.08 -9.20
CA CYS A 124 12.83 -13.29 -9.36
C CYS A 124 11.93 -13.34 -8.11
N MET A 125 11.82 -14.49 -7.43
CA MET A 125 11.06 -14.64 -6.20
C MET A 125 11.77 -13.97 -5.02
N HIS A 126 13.10 -14.11 -4.97
CA HIS A 126 13.95 -13.42 -3.99
C HIS A 126 13.84 -11.90 -4.11
N PHE A 127 13.87 -11.41 -5.36
CA PHE A 127 13.68 -10.00 -5.64
C PHE A 127 12.29 -9.55 -5.18
N TRP A 128 11.22 -10.29 -5.50
CA TRP A 128 9.85 -9.95 -5.06
C TRP A 128 9.75 -9.90 -3.55
N ARG A 129 10.26 -10.90 -2.85
CA ARG A 129 10.31 -10.94 -1.39
C ARG A 129 10.98 -9.71 -0.79
N SER A 130 12.18 -9.36 -1.27
CA SER A 130 12.92 -8.18 -0.80
C SER A 130 12.21 -6.88 -1.17
N PHE A 131 11.58 -6.84 -2.34
CA PHE A 131 10.88 -5.68 -2.84
C PHE A 131 9.60 -5.38 -2.06
N THR A 132 8.89 -6.40 -1.57
CA THR A 132 7.74 -6.20 -0.66
C THR A 132 8.16 -5.51 0.63
N HIS A 133 9.32 -5.83 1.21
CA HIS A 133 9.87 -5.13 2.39
C HIS A 133 10.17 -3.66 2.08
N TRP A 134 10.74 -3.39 0.93
CA TRP A 134 11.05 -2.02 0.52
C TRP A 134 9.78 -1.18 0.31
N ILE A 135 8.80 -1.72 -0.41
CA ILE A 135 7.48 -1.08 -0.61
C ILE A 135 6.80 -0.84 0.74
N GLY A 136 6.81 -1.86 1.60
CA GLY A 136 6.23 -1.81 2.93
C GLY A 136 6.82 -0.70 3.79
N GLY A 137 8.14 -0.61 3.85
CA GLY A 137 8.85 0.42 4.60
C GLY A 137 8.50 1.83 4.12
N MET A 138 8.46 2.05 2.81
CA MET A 138 8.05 3.33 2.24
C MET A 138 6.56 3.64 2.52
N GLY A 139 5.68 2.64 2.41
CA GLY A 139 4.26 2.80 2.67
C GLY A 139 3.97 3.20 4.13
N VAL A 140 4.66 2.61 5.10
CA VAL A 140 4.55 2.98 6.52
C VAL A 140 5.01 4.42 6.75
N LEU A 141 6.13 4.85 6.17
CA LEU A 141 6.62 6.22 6.30
C LEU A 141 5.60 7.24 5.76
N VAL A 142 5.05 6.98 4.56
CA VAL A 142 4.01 7.84 3.97
C VAL A 142 2.76 7.87 4.85
N PHE A 143 2.34 6.73 5.39
CA PHE A 143 1.18 6.63 6.27
C PHE A 143 1.35 7.45 7.54
N VAL A 144 2.50 7.34 8.22
CA VAL A 144 2.83 8.13 9.42
C VAL A 144 2.85 9.62 9.08
N MET A 145 3.42 10.00 7.94
CA MET A 145 3.47 11.40 7.49
C MET A 145 2.06 11.98 7.28
N VAL A 146 1.15 11.20 6.69
CA VAL A 146 -0.26 11.60 6.50
C VAL A 146 -0.95 11.76 7.85
N LEU A 147 -0.79 10.80 8.78
CA LEU A 147 -1.40 10.89 10.12
C LEU A 147 -0.94 12.12 10.89
N THR A 148 0.35 12.39 10.90
CA THR A 148 0.92 13.56 11.59
C THR A 148 0.47 14.88 10.97
N SER A 149 0.25 14.89 9.65
CA SER A 149 -0.29 16.06 8.94
C SER A 149 -1.76 16.33 9.27
N LEU A 150 -2.55 15.27 9.49
CA LEU A 150 -3.95 15.38 9.91
C LEU A 150 -4.06 15.91 11.35
N ASP A 151 -3.17 15.49 12.23
CA ASP A 151 -3.12 15.95 13.64
C ASP A 151 -2.79 17.44 13.72
N LYS A 152 -1.85 17.91 12.91
CA LYS A 152 -1.51 19.35 12.83
C LYS A 152 -2.68 20.20 12.38
N LYS A 153 -3.56 19.72 11.48
CA LYS A 153 -4.78 20.44 11.08
C LYS A 153 -5.79 20.56 12.21
N ASN A 154 -5.89 19.56 13.08
CA ASN A 154 -6.77 19.59 14.25
C ASN A 154 -6.19 20.43 15.40
N SER A 155 -4.87 20.61 15.45
CA SER A 155 -4.17 21.41 16.47
C SER A 155 -4.03 22.88 16.09
N MET A 156 -4.35 23.29 14.87
CA MET A 156 -4.47 24.71 14.54
C MET A 156 -5.84 25.22 14.99
N TYR A 157 -6.05 25.30 16.29
CA TYR A 157 -6.87 26.38 16.79
C TYR A 157 -6.16 27.69 16.39
N PRO A 158 -6.77 28.59 15.62
CA PRO A 158 -6.24 29.93 15.56
C PRO A 158 -6.25 30.42 17.00
N VAL A 159 -5.06 30.59 17.58
CA VAL A 159 -4.95 31.44 18.76
C VAL A 159 -5.46 32.77 18.26
N SER A 160 -6.73 33.02 18.52
CA SER A 160 -7.30 34.35 18.42
C SER A 160 -6.47 35.18 19.36
N TYR A 161 -5.50 35.86 18.80
CA TYR A 161 -4.91 37.00 19.49
C TYR A 161 -6.09 37.97 19.68
N THR A 162 -6.79 37.84 20.79
CA THR A 162 -7.53 38.94 21.36
C THR A 162 -6.47 39.97 21.57
N HIS A 163 -6.34 40.90 20.64
CA HIS A 163 -5.70 42.18 20.92
C HIS A 163 -6.34 42.70 22.20
N LEU A 164 -5.65 42.51 23.29
CA LEU A 164 -5.81 43.38 24.46
C LEU A 164 -5.49 44.77 23.89
N ARG A 165 -6.52 45.44 23.40
CA ARG A 165 -6.49 46.85 23.12
C ARG A 165 -6.20 47.45 24.48
N ALA A 166 -4.95 47.83 24.69
CA ALA A 166 -4.58 48.66 25.81
C ALA A 166 -5.48 49.87 25.77
N HIS A 167 -6.36 49.99 26.75
CA HIS A 167 -7.08 51.20 26.99
C HIS A 167 -6.04 52.24 27.37
N GLU A 168 -5.56 52.96 26.37
CA GLU A 168 -4.92 54.24 26.66
C GLU A 168 -6.01 55.16 27.21
N THR A 169 -6.07 55.23 28.52
CA THR A 169 -6.71 56.31 29.20
C THR A 169 -5.83 57.55 29.01
N SER A 170 -6.08 58.26 27.93
CA SER A 170 -5.60 59.65 27.84
C SER A 170 -6.37 60.46 28.88
N ALA A 171 -5.77 60.61 30.02
CA ALA A 171 -6.16 61.66 30.95
C ALA A 171 -5.68 62.97 30.38
N HIS A 172 -6.59 63.72 29.79
CA HIS A 172 -6.39 65.15 29.51
C HIS A 172 -6.71 65.96 30.80
N LEU A 173 -5.71 66.62 31.26
CA LEU A 173 -5.79 67.87 31.96
C LEU A 173 -5.00 68.92 31.26
#